data_77ce60cd94bd14f38ac27fb03f3fb658
#
_entry.id   77ce60cd94bd14f38ac27fb03f3fb658
#
_cell.length_a   1.000
_cell.length_b   1.000
_cell.length_c   1.000
_cell.angle_alpha   90.00
_cell.angle_beta   90.00
_cell.angle_gamma   90.00
#
_symmetry.space_group_name_H-M   'P 1'
#
loop_
_entity.id
_entity.type
_entity.pdbx_description
1 polymer ?
#
loop_
_entity_poly.entity_id
_entity_poly.type
_entity_poly.pdbx_seq_one_letter_code
_entity_poly.pdbx_strand_id
1 'polypeptide(L)'
;MKFLVVVLGLGVLAIGAFAAWIAIAFVRAPLDTVGDVDFDRALTIPPLAESRVDGDVRTFDLRLQSGTSDLGADHLTPTWGVNGELLGPTLRAERGEAVAMRVHNDLPETSTLHWHGMHLPAEMDGGPHQLIEPGNVWSPTWTIDQPASTLWYHPHLHGGTADHVYRGLAGMFIIDDPLEAELDLPRDYGVDDLPLIVQDKNLDDDGELDMSESFFASAGVIGETIVVNGTPGPYADVTTEAVRLRLLNGANARPFTFAFADGRDFDLIGTDGGLLETPVAMDALQLSPGERGEIVVRFEPGERVVLRSDPSDTGNVFAGGQDRLDIIEFRAAEQLDPSPRVPDQLAEVPRLDPEDASEERSFRLSDSTINGLEMDMERVDEVVEAGATEIWTVTNADGGSHNFHVHDVQFQVLDIDGREPPPHLRGWKDTVWLRQSEPVRLIMRFGHHTSTEWPYMFHCHTLRHEDEGMMGQFMVVEPGQSPGPIPHAEGHEHEH
;
A
#
# COMPACT_ATOMS: atom_id res chain seq x y z
N MET A 1 -28.15 44.34 -31.90
CA MET A 1 -26.76 44.76 -31.55
C MET A 1 -26.56 44.86 -30.03
N LYS A 2 -27.34 45.63 -29.27
CA LYS A 2 -27.16 45.74 -27.81
C LYS A 2 -27.30 44.42 -27.03
N PHE A 3 -28.20 43.52 -27.41
CA PHE A 3 -28.38 42.19 -26.78
C PHE A 3 -27.15 41.29 -27.02
N LEU A 4 -26.59 41.29 -28.20
CA LEU A 4 -25.41 40.51 -28.55
C LEU A 4 -24.16 40.97 -27.74
N VAL A 5 -24.01 42.29 -27.52
CA VAL A 5 -22.91 42.87 -26.74
C VAL A 5 -23.06 42.50 -25.26
N VAL A 6 -24.25 42.45 -24.73
CA VAL A 6 -24.51 42.01 -23.32
C VAL A 6 -24.21 40.53 -23.17
N VAL A 7 -24.61 39.66 -24.11
CA VAL A 7 -24.34 38.22 -24.06
C VAL A 7 -22.85 37.96 -24.20
N LEU A 8 -22.15 38.65 -25.10
CA LEU A 8 -20.69 38.57 -25.21
C LEU A 8 -19.96 39.07 -23.96
N GLY A 9 -20.44 40.16 -23.36
CA GLY A 9 -19.88 40.67 -22.09
C GLY A 9 -20.04 39.72 -20.93
N LEU A 10 -21.22 39.07 -20.79
CA LEU A 10 -21.48 38.05 -19.78
C LEU A 10 -20.63 36.79 -20.01
N GLY A 11 -20.45 36.39 -21.27
CA GLY A 11 -19.57 35.27 -21.62
C GLY A 11 -18.09 35.51 -21.24
N VAL A 12 -17.59 36.72 -21.51
CA VAL A 12 -16.19 37.09 -21.13
C VAL A 12 -16.04 37.15 -19.61
N LEU A 13 -17.05 37.66 -18.88
CA LEU A 13 -17.00 37.66 -17.40
C LEU A 13 -17.06 36.24 -16.81
N ALA A 14 -17.90 35.37 -17.38
CA ALA A 14 -17.96 33.97 -16.96
C ALA A 14 -16.64 33.23 -17.18
N ILE A 15 -16.01 33.40 -18.36
CA ILE A 15 -14.68 32.84 -18.66
C ILE A 15 -13.61 33.41 -17.70
N GLY A 16 -13.64 34.71 -17.45
CA GLY A 16 -12.72 35.34 -16.52
C GLY A 16 -12.87 34.84 -15.08
N ALA A 17 -14.13 34.66 -14.64
CA ALA A 17 -14.42 34.10 -13.30
C ALA A 17 -14.00 32.64 -13.19
N PHE A 18 -14.23 31.84 -14.24
CA PHE A 18 -13.79 30.44 -14.30
C PHE A 18 -12.27 30.30 -14.29
N ALA A 19 -11.57 31.12 -15.10
CA ALA A 19 -10.11 31.15 -15.10
C ALA A 19 -9.52 31.57 -13.74
N ALA A 20 -10.14 32.56 -13.08
CA ALA A 20 -9.76 32.98 -11.73
C ALA A 20 -10.00 31.87 -10.70
N TRP A 21 -11.12 31.15 -10.80
CA TRP A 21 -11.44 30.02 -9.93
C TRP A 21 -10.43 28.88 -10.10
N ILE A 22 -10.09 28.52 -11.35
CA ILE A 22 -9.03 27.54 -11.60
C ILE A 22 -7.68 27.98 -10.99
N ALA A 23 -7.28 29.24 -11.24
CA ALA A 23 -6.03 29.75 -10.70
C ALA A 23 -6.00 29.73 -9.14
N ILE A 24 -7.12 30.05 -8.51
CA ILE A 24 -7.24 29.97 -7.04
C ILE A 24 -7.17 28.50 -6.57
N ALA A 25 -7.81 27.56 -7.29
CA ALA A 25 -7.74 26.14 -6.99
C ALA A 25 -6.29 25.64 -7.02
N PHE A 26 -5.53 25.97 -8.08
CA PHE A 26 -4.10 25.60 -8.18
C PHE A 26 -3.23 26.19 -7.06
N VAL A 27 -3.49 27.43 -6.64
CA VAL A 27 -2.73 28.07 -5.56
C VAL A 27 -3.04 27.49 -4.19
N ARG A 28 -4.26 26.97 -4.01
CA ARG A 28 -4.74 26.39 -2.75
C ARG A 28 -4.63 24.87 -2.68
N ALA A 29 -4.27 24.21 -3.78
CA ALA A 29 -4.19 22.77 -3.81
C ALA A 29 -3.07 22.18 -2.92
N PRO A 30 -1.85 22.76 -2.84
CA PRO A 30 -0.84 22.24 -1.94
C PRO A 30 -1.25 22.37 -0.48
N LEU A 31 -1.15 21.27 0.25
CA LEU A 31 -1.30 21.23 1.70
C LEU A 31 0.09 21.34 2.36
N ASP A 32 0.25 22.27 3.29
CA ASP A 32 1.47 22.42 4.08
C ASP A 32 1.09 22.43 5.57
N THR A 33 1.45 21.37 6.29
CA THR A 33 1.22 21.23 7.73
C THR A 33 2.51 21.37 8.54
N VAL A 34 3.62 21.74 7.89
CA VAL A 34 4.94 21.82 8.54
C VAL A 34 4.94 22.85 9.65
N GLY A 35 5.10 22.38 10.88
CA GLY A 35 5.13 23.20 12.10
C GLY A 35 3.75 23.56 12.65
N ASP A 36 2.67 23.09 12.04
CA ASP A 36 1.29 23.34 12.47
C ASP A 36 0.66 22.12 13.18
N VAL A 37 1.34 20.95 13.20
CA VAL A 37 0.87 19.74 13.87
C VAL A 37 1.26 19.72 15.34
N ASP A 38 0.28 19.61 16.22
CA ASP A 38 0.51 19.37 17.64
C ASP A 38 0.76 17.87 17.89
N PHE A 39 2.01 17.49 18.15
CA PHE A 39 2.38 16.10 18.48
C PHE A 39 2.14 15.81 19.97
N ASP A 40 0.88 15.77 20.40
CA ASP A 40 0.49 15.59 21.81
C ASP A 40 -0.03 14.18 22.14
N ARG A 41 -0.19 13.32 21.11
CA ARG A 41 -0.69 11.96 21.23
C ARG A 41 0.43 10.94 21.09
N ALA A 42 0.52 9.99 22.00
CA ALA A 42 1.49 8.90 21.86
C ALA A 42 1.13 8.00 20.68
N LEU A 43 2.14 7.57 19.90
CA LEU A 43 1.94 6.60 18.83
C LEU A 43 1.31 5.31 19.38
N THR A 44 0.21 4.90 18.78
CA THR A 44 -0.37 3.59 19.05
C THR A 44 0.40 2.52 18.27
N ILE A 45 0.98 1.55 18.98
CA ILE A 45 1.59 0.38 18.33
C ILE A 45 0.50 -0.69 18.17
N PRO A 46 0.19 -1.14 16.93
CA PRO A 46 -0.74 -2.25 16.73
C PRO A 46 -0.27 -3.48 17.53
N PRO A 47 -1.13 -4.13 18.30
CA PRO A 47 -0.71 -5.31 19.06
C PRO A 47 -0.32 -6.44 18.08
N LEU A 48 0.61 -7.31 18.51
CA LEU A 48 0.80 -8.58 17.79
C LEU A 48 -0.46 -9.43 17.93
N ALA A 49 -0.93 -10.00 16.83
CA ALA A 49 -2.11 -10.85 16.82
C ALA A 49 -1.91 -12.09 17.71
N GLU A 50 -2.90 -12.38 18.53
CA GLU A 50 -2.93 -13.66 19.24
C GLU A 50 -3.08 -14.79 18.23
N SER A 51 -2.29 -15.85 18.40
CA SER A 51 -2.35 -17.04 17.55
C SER A 51 -2.33 -18.31 18.39
N ARG A 52 -2.84 -19.40 17.82
CA ARG A 52 -2.75 -20.74 18.42
C ARG A 52 -1.94 -21.61 17.50
N VAL A 53 -1.02 -22.38 18.07
CA VAL A 53 -0.25 -23.37 17.32
C VAL A 53 -0.79 -24.76 17.70
N ASP A 54 -1.27 -25.49 16.71
CA ASP A 54 -1.73 -26.88 16.85
C ASP A 54 -0.95 -27.75 15.83
N GLY A 55 -0.05 -28.58 16.36
CA GLY A 55 0.94 -29.27 15.54
C GLY A 55 1.89 -28.28 14.88
N ASP A 56 1.93 -28.29 13.55
CA ASP A 56 2.78 -27.42 12.74
C ASP A 56 2.01 -26.23 12.12
N VAL A 57 0.74 -26.00 12.54
CA VAL A 57 -0.13 -24.94 11.98
C VAL A 57 -0.35 -23.84 13.01
N ARG A 58 -0.02 -22.61 12.64
CA ARG A 58 -0.37 -21.39 13.39
C ARG A 58 -1.71 -20.86 12.89
N THR A 59 -2.68 -20.71 13.78
CA THR A 59 -4.02 -20.19 13.46
C THR A 59 -4.23 -18.80 14.04
N PHE A 60 -4.72 -17.88 13.22
CA PHE A 60 -5.18 -16.54 13.59
C PHE A 60 -6.70 -16.46 13.45
N ASP A 61 -7.37 -15.91 14.46
CA ASP A 61 -8.79 -15.56 14.43
C ASP A 61 -8.91 -14.06 14.18
N LEU A 62 -9.44 -13.67 13.02
CA LEU A 62 -9.61 -12.28 12.58
C LEU A 62 -11.09 -11.95 12.44
N ARG A 63 -11.49 -10.78 12.91
CA ARG A 63 -12.87 -10.34 12.89
C ARG A 63 -12.97 -8.94 12.29
N LEU A 64 -13.57 -8.83 11.11
CA LEU A 64 -13.93 -7.56 10.49
C LEU A 64 -15.14 -7.00 11.23
N GLN A 65 -15.05 -5.81 11.80
CA GLN A 65 -16.08 -5.27 12.67
C GLN A 65 -16.17 -3.74 12.61
N SER A 66 -17.36 -3.21 12.93
CA SER A 66 -17.57 -1.78 13.12
C SER A 66 -17.03 -1.34 14.48
N GLY A 67 -16.53 -0.12 14.54
CA GLY A 67 -16.00 0.53 15.74
C GLY A 67 -16.14 2.05 15.69
N THR A 68 -15.45 2.72 16.60
CA THR A 68 -15.35 4.18 16.64
C THR A 68 -13.96 4.58 17.12
N SER A 69 -13.37 5.63 16.53
CA SER A 69 -12.01 6.05 16.82
C SER A 69 -11.88 7.57 16.97
N ASP A 70 -10.93 8.02 17.78
CA ASP A 70 -10.57 9.43 17.92
C ASP A 70 -9.60 9.83 16.80
N LEU A 71 -10.16 10.39 15.72
CA LEU A 71 -9.41 10.90 14.57
C LEU A 71 -9.19 12.43 14.63
N GLY A 72 -9.40 13.04 15.81
CA GLY A 72 -9.18 14.47 16.02
C GLY A 72 -10.44 15.35 15.93
N ALA A 73 -11.61 14.78 15.68
CA ALA A 73 -12.89 15.49 15.78
C ALA A 73 -13.30 15.72 17.26
N ASP A 74 -14.33 16.55 17.48
CA ASP A 74 -14.92 16.79 18.82
C ASP A 74 -15.57 15.53 19.43
N HIS A 75 -15.78 14.50 18.63
CA HIS A 75 -16.38 13.20 19.02
C HIS A 75 -15.73 12.04 18.26
N LEU A 76 -16.05 10.81 18.68
CA LEU A 76 -15.49 9.61 18.04
C LEU A 76 -16.10 9.42 16.64
N THR A 77 -15.24 9.21 15.66
CA THR A 77 -15.58 8.92 14.27
C THR A 77 -15.95 7.45 14.10
N PRO A 78 -17.06 7.11 13.41
CA PRO A 78 -17.35 5.72 13.03
C PRO A 78 -16.27 5.17 12.13
N THR A 79 -15.73 4.02 12.50
CA THR A 79 -14.61 3.34 11.79
C THR A 79 -14.87 1.84 11.71
N TRP A 80 -14.05 1.14 10.94
CA TRP A 80 -14.00 -0.30 10.92
C TRP A 80 -12.59 -0.78 11.28
N GLY A 81 -12.50 -2.00 11.81
CA GLY A 81 -11.22 -2.58 12.15
C GLY A 81 -11.23 -4.10 12.11
N VAL A 82 -10.05 -4.67 12.27
CA VAL A 82 -9.85 -6.11 12.39
C VAL A 82 -9.45 -6.41 13.82
N ASN A 83 -10.29 -7.14 14.57
CA ASN A 83 -10.13 -7.40 16.00
C ASN A 83 -10.03 -6.13 16.88
N GLY A 84 -10.43 -4.99 16.35
CA GLY A 84 -10.34 -3.66 16.97
C GLY A 84 -11.33 -2.69 16.36
N GLU A 85 -11.20 -1.41 16.73
CA GLU A 85 -12.11 -0.35 16.27
C GLU A 85 -11.60 0.33 14.99
N LEU A 86 -10.28 0.31 14.76
CA LEU A 86 -9.61 0.88 13.60
C LEU A 86 -8.31 0.10 13.34
N LEU A 87 -8.02 -0.17 12.07
CA LEU A 87 -6.93 -1.03 11.66
C LEU A 87 -7.02 -2.43 12.27
N GLY A 88 -5.97 -3.18 12.19
CA GLY A 88 -5.90 -4.52 12.75
C GLY A 88 -4.57 -4.79 13.46
N PRO A 89 -4.48 -5.90 14.20
CA PRO A 89 -3.23 -6.32 14.82
C PRO A 89 -2.18 -6.66 13.77
N THR A 90 -0.91 -6.53 14.13
CA THR A 90 0.17 -7.04 13.29
C THR A 90 0.20 -8.57 13.38
N LEU A 91 0.01 -9.24 12.25
CA LEU A 91 0.26 -10.66 12.12
C LEU A 91 1.77 -10.90 12.06
N ARG A 92 2.25 -11.98 12.69
CA ARG A 92 3.65 -12.36 12.64
C ARG A 92 3.81 -13.87 12.59
N ALA A 93 4.53 -14.36 11.59
CA ALA A 93 4.79 -15.79 11.39
C ALA A 93 6.15 -16.00 10.74
N GLU A 94 6.70 -17.21 10.80
CA GLU A 94 8.01 -17.54 10.28
C GLU A 94 7.94 -18.20 8.90
N ARG A 95 8.96 -17.98 8.09
CA ARG A 95 9.17 -18.73 6.84
C ARG A 95 9.20 -20.23 7.11
N GLY A 96 8.46 -20.99 6.31
CA GLY A 96 8.30 -22.44 6.45
C GLY A 96 7.14 -22.84 7.36
N GLU A 97 6.52 -21.90 8.07
CA GLU A 97 5.38 -22.16 8.95
C GLU A 97 4.09 -22.29 8.11
N ALA A 98 3.27 -23.28 8.45
CA ALA A 98 1.91 -23.36 7.93
C ALA A 98 1.00 -22.44 8.73
N VAL A 99 0.27 -21.58 8.03
CA VAL A 99 -0.69 -20.64 8.65
C VAL A 99 -2.11 -20.95 8.23
N ALA A 100 -3.05 -20.76 9.15
CA ALA A 100 -4.48 -20.83 8.93
C ALA A 100 -5.14 -19.56 9.44
N MET A 101 -6.00 -18.96 8.64
CA MET A 101 -6.76 -17.80 9.04
C MET A 101 -8.22 -18.19 9.25
N ARG A 102 -8.90 -17.53 10.16
CA ARG A 102 -10.35 -17.58 10.32
C ARG A 102 -10.86 -16.15 10.29
N VAL A 103 -11.30 -15.71 9.12
CA VAL A 103 -11.77 -14.35 8.89
C VAL A 103 -13.28 -14.31 9.06
N HIS A 104 -13.76 -13.72 10.13
CA HIS A 104 -15.17 -13.51 10.42
C HIS A 104 -15.60 -12.15 9.89
N ASN A 105 -16.67 -12.08 9.13
CA ASN A 105 -17.27 -10.83 8.73
C ASN A 105 -18.46 -10.49 9.64
N ASP A 106 -18.25 -9.59 10.59
CA ASP A 106 -19.30 -9.03 11.45
C ASP A 106 -19.74 -7.62 11.00
N LEU A 107 -19.32 -7.21 9.79
CA LEU A 107 -19.80 -5.98 9.15
C LEU A 107 -21.22 -6.15 8.64
N PRO A 108 -21.94 -5.03 8.36
CA PRO A 108 -23.29 -5.09 7.79
C PRO A 108 -23.32 -5.44 6.30
N GLU A 109 -22.17 -5.54 5.64
CA GLU A 109 -22.04 -5.79 4.22
C GLU A 109 -20.92 -6.78 3.89
N THR A 110 -20.91 -7.28 2.65
CA THR A 110 -19.90 -8.19 2.13
C THR A 110 -18.53 -7.52 2.11
N SER A 111 -17.49 -8.29 2.42
CA SER A 111 -16.10 -7.87 2.33
C SER A 111 -15.21 -9.01 1.83
N THR A 112 -13.94 -8.75 1.70
CA THR A 112 -12.88 -9.73 1.46
C THR A 112 -11.71 -9.44 2.40
N LEU A 113 -10.65 -10.23 2.39
CA LEU A 113 -9.39 -9.89 3.05
C LEU A 113 -8.22 -10.48 2.27
N HIS A 114 -7.53 -9.62 1.53
CA HIS A 114 -6.36 -9.96 0.71
C HIS A 114 -5.08 -9.88 1.54
N TRP A 115 -4.15 -10.80 1.24
CA TRP A 115 -2.83 -10.90 1.87
C TRP A 115 -1.78 -10.30 0.93
N HIS A 116 -1.71 -8.99 0.89
CA HIS A 116 -0.90 -8.22 -0.06
C HIS A 116 0.60 -8.55 0.05
N GLY A 117 1.17 -9.04 -1.05
CA GLY A 117 2.57 -9.44 -1.17
C GLY A 117 2.86 -10.87 -0.71
N MET A 118 1.83 -11.63 -0.31
CA MET A 118 1.98 -13.01 0.13
C MET A 118 2.01 -13.99 -1.06
N HIS A 119 2.92 -14.94 -1.04
CA HIS A 119 3.00 -16.08 -1.93
C HIS A 119 2.07 -17.19 -1.45
N LEU A 120 1.00 -17.48 -2.16
CA LEU A 120 -0.03 -18.42 -1.70
C LEU A 120 -0.93 -18.90 -2.85
N PRO A 121 -1.69 -20.01 -2.69
CA PRO A 121 -2.65 -20.48 -3.70
C PRO A 121 -3.74 -19.43 -4.00
N ALA A 122 -4.15 -19.28 -5.26
CA ALA A 122 -5.11 -18.27 -5.72
C ALA A 122 -6.46 -18.32 -4.98
N GLU A 123 -6.95 -19.51 -4.62
CA GLU A 123 -8.15 -19.67 -3.83
C GLU A 123 -8.03 -19.16 -2.38
N MET A 124 -6.80 -18.89 -1.92
CA MET A 124 -6.49 -18.38 -0.58
C MET A 124 -6.08 -16.90 -0.59
N ASP A 125 -6.06 -16.25 -1.76
CA ASP A 125 -5.52 -14.92 -1.98
C ASP A 125 -6.35 -13.79 -1.33
N GLY A 126 -7.67 -13.99 -1.21
CA GLY A 126 -8.57 -12.99 -0.63
C GLY A 126 -8.91 -11.85 -1.57
N GLY A 127 -8.73 -12.05 -2.87
CA GLY A 127 -9.13 -11.13 -3.93
C GLY A 127 -10.66 -11.03 -4.12
N PRO A 128 -11.13 -10.40 -5.20
CA PRO A 128 -12.55 -10.11 -5.40
C PRO A 128 -13.43 -11.34 -5.57
N HIS A 129 -12.84 -12.53 -5.77
CA HIS A 129 -13.56 -13.80 -5.86
C HIS A 129 -13.78 -14.52 -4.52
N GLN A 130 -13.09 -14.14 -3.45
CA GLN A 130 -13.20 -14.73 -2.12
C GLN A 130 -14.08 -13.88 -1.19
N LEU A 131 -15.36 -13.76 -1.55
CA LEU A 131 -16.33 -12.95 -0.82
C LEU A 131 -16.65 -13.55 0.57
N ILE A 132 -16.72 -12.68 1.57
CA ILE A 132 -17.13 -13.03 2.93
C ILE A 132 -18.42 -12.27 3.25
N GLU A 133 -19.55 -12.95 3.11
CA GLU A 133 -20.87 -12.41 3.43
C GLU A 133 -21.01 -12.05 4.91
N PRO A 134 -21.87 -11.09 5.28
CA PRO A 134 -22.17 -10.79 6.68
C PRO A 134 -22.52 -12.03 7.51
N GLY A 135 -21.81 -12.21 8.63
CA GLY A 135 -21.98 -13.36 9.52
C GLY A 135 -21.27 -14.64 9.08
N ASN A 136 -20.62 -14.66 7.93
CA ASN A 136 -19.86 -15.81 7.44
C ASN A 136 -18.41 -15.78 7.88
N VAL A 137 -17.72 -16.91 7.69
CA VAL A 137 -16.32 -17.12 8.01
C VAL A 137 -15.59 -17.69 6.80
N TRP A 138 -14.51 -17.05 6.37
CA TRP A 138 -13.59 -17.59 5.38
C TRP A 138 -12.33 -18.13 6.07
N SER A 139 -11.82 -19.28 5.63
CA SER A 139 -10.76 -20.00 6.33
C SER A 139 -9.64 -20.46 5.40
N PRO A 140 -8.82 -19.54 4.86
CA PRO A 140 -7.68 -19.88 4.02
C PRO A 140 -6.52 -20.46 4.83
N THR A 141 -5.73 -21.32 4.18
CA THR A 141 -4.54 -21.94 4.76
C THR A 141 -3.43 -22.05 3.71
N TRP A 142 -2.18 -21.75 4.09
CA TRP A 142 -1.01 -21.92 3.22
C TRP A 142 0.26 -22.11 4.04
N THR A 143 1.35 -22.45 3.37
CA THR A 143 2.69 -22.47 3.97
C THR A 143 3.47 -21.26 3.46
N ILE A 144 4.08 -20.51 4.37
CA ILE A 144 4.90 -19.34 4.02
C ILE A 144 6.22 -19.83 3.42
N ASP A 145 6.52 -19.51 2.18
CA ASP A 145 7.76 -19.94 1.50
C ASP A 145 8.67 -18.76 1.07
N GLN A 146 8.28 -17.52 1.37
CA GLN A 146 9.00 -16.29 1.04
C GLN A 146 9.91 -15.80 2.17
N PRO A 147 10.93 -14.96 1.88
CA PRO A 147 11.87 -14.45 2.88
C PRO A 147 11.23 -13.46 3.84
N ALA A 148 12.00 -13.07 4.88
CA ALA A 148 11.61 -12.01 5.81
C ALA A 148 11.21 -10.74 5.07
N SER A 149 10.02 -10.22 5.39
CA SER A 149 9.43 -9.08 4.72
C SER A 149 8.33 -8.42 5.56
N THR A 150 8.05 -7.16 5.24
CA THR A 150 6.90 -6.43 5.78
C THR A 150 5.80 -6.42 4.73
N LEU A 151 4.79 -7.26 4.96
CA LEU A 151 3.59 -7.35 4.15
C LEU A 151 2.43 -6.68 4.88
N TRP A 152 1.25 -6.68 4.28
CA TRP A 152 0.05 -6.17 4.91
C TRP A 152 -1.20 -6.92 4.43
N TYR A 153 -2.33 -6.65 5.04
CA TYR A 153 -3.61 -7.20 4.63
C TYR A 153 -4.67 -6.11 4.59
N HIS A 154 -5.56 -6.20 3.62
CA HIS A 154 -6.65 -5.26 3.41
C HIS A 154 -7.78 -5.89 2.60
N PRO A 155 -9.01 -5.33 2.61
CA PRO A 155 -10.07 -5.77 1.71
C PRO A 155 -9.70 -5.57 0.24
N HIS A 156 -10.29 -6.41 -0.63
CA HIS A 156 -10.13 -6.34 -2.08
C HIS A 156 -11.49 -6.59 -2.77
N LEU A 157 -12.54 -5.96 -2.26
CA LEU A 157 -13.88 -6.07 -2.81
C LEU A 157 -14.00 -5.21 -4.07
N HIS A 158 -14.31 -5.82 -5.21
CA HIS A 158 -14.49 -5.06 -6.46
C HIS A 158 -15.56 -3.97 -6.29
N GLY A 159 -15.19 -2.72 -6.54
CA GLY A 159 -16.03 -1.53 -6.35
C GLY A 159 -16.22 -1.09 -4.89
N GLY A 160 -15.48 -1.65 -3.92
CA GLY A 160 -15.60 -1.33 -2.50
C GLY A 160 -14.31 -1.32 -1.70
N THR A 161 -13.16 -1.58 -2.34
CA THR A 161 -11.85 -1.59 -1.67
C THR A 161 -11.54 -0.24 -1.05
N ALA A 162 -11.75 0.85 -1.78
CA ALA A 162 -11.43 2.20 -1.33
C ALA A 162 -12.22 2.59 -0.06
N ASP A 163 -13.53 2.31 -0.01
CA ASP A 163 -14.36 2.60 1.17
C ASP A 163 -13.92 1.77 2.38
N HIS A 164 -13.71 0.48 2.20
CA HIS A 164 -13.35 -0.44 3.28
C HIS A 164 -11.99 -0.10 3.91
N VAL A 165 -10.97 0.19 3.09
CA VAL A 165 -9.64 0.62 3.56
C VAL A 165 -9.71 2.00 4.19
N TYR A 166 -10.49 2.91 3.63
CA TYR A 166 -10.66 4.26 4.19
C TYR A 166 -11.32 4.24 5.57
N ARG A 167 -12.28 3.34 5.80
CA ARG A 167 -12.91 3.11 7.11
C ARG A 167 -11.97 2.47 8.12
N GLY A 168 -10.87 1.82 7.67
CA GLY A 168 -9.82 1.32 8.55
C GLY A 168 -9.55 -0.18 8.51
N LEU A 169 -10.08 -0.92 7.54
CA LEU A 169 -9.74 -2.34 7.40
C LEU A 169 -8.35 -2.51 6.76
N ALA A 170 -7.32 -2.54 7.57
CA ALA A 170 -5.96 -2.83 7.17
C ALA A 170 -5.10 -3.25 8.37
N GLY A 171 -4.00 -3.98 8.14
CA GLY A 171 -3.01 -4.29 9.16
C GLY A 171 -1.73 -4.88 8.56
N MET A 172 -0.63 -4.85 9.30
CA MET A 172 0.64 -5.43 8.83
C MET A 172 0.68 -6.94 9.01
N PHE A 173 1.43 -7.61 8.13
CA PHE A 173 1.83 -9.00 8.28
C PHE A 173 3.36 -9.11 8.13
N ILE A 174 4.06 -9.35 9.23
CA ILE A 174 5.51 -9.49 9.25
C ILE A 174 5.86 -10.97 9.10
N ILE A 175 6.74 -11.26 8.14
CA ILE A 175 7.35 -12.58 7.99
C ILE A 175 8.75 -12.51 8.60
N ASP A 176 9.04 -13.43 9.52
CA ASP A 176 10.36 -13.67 10.04
C ASP A 176 11.08 -14.76 9.23
N ASP A 177 12.40 -14.66 9.16
CA ASP A 177 13.25 -15.64 8.48
C ASP A 177 14.49 -15.92 9.36
N PRO A 178 14.92 -17.17 9.54
CA PRO A 178 16.13 -17.49 10.29
C PRO A 178 17.39 -16.75 9.83
N LEU A 179 17.50 -16.42 8.55
CA LEU A 179 18.64 -15.67 8.02
C LEU A 179 18.62 -14.20 8.48
N GLU A 180 17.45 -13.56 8.47
CA GLU A 180 17.27 -12.20 9.00
C GLU A 180 17.52 -12.15 10.50
N ALA A 181 17.15 -13.21 11.23
CA ALA A 181 17.34 -13.30 12.68
C ALA A 181 18.84 -13.32 13.09
N GLU A 182 19.76 -13.66 12.19
CA GLU A 182 21.21 -13.62 12.43
C GLU A 182 21.83 -12.23 12.24
N LEU A 183 21.08 -11.27 11.67
CA LEU A 183 21.56 -9.92 11.44
C LEU A 183 21.45 -9.07 12.71
N ASP A 184 22.40 -8.17 12.91
CA ASP A 184 22.37 -7.16 13.98
C ASP A 184 21.47 -5.97 13.56
N LEU A 185 20.16 -6.19 13.50
CA LEU A 185 19.15 -5.18 13.22
C LEU A 185 18.26 -4.93 14.44
N PRO A 186 17.69 -3.73 14.62
CA PRO A 186 16.63 -3.49 15.59
C PRO A 186 15.45 -4.43 15.32
N ARG A 187 14.90 -5.07 16.38
CA ARG A 187 13.87 -6.11 16.24
C ARG A 187 12.89 -6.24 17.40
N ASP A 188 13.06 -5.43 18.44
CA ASP A 188 12.15 -5.42 19.58
C ASP A 188 10.87 -4.66 19.20
N TYR A 189 9.85 -5.42 18.79
CA TYR A 189 8.58 -4.90 18.27
C TYR A 189 7.95 -3.88 19.24
N GLY A 190 7.67 -2.69 18.72
CA GLY A 190 7.10 -1.58 19.49
C GLY A 190 8.11 -0.83 20.37
N VAL A 191 9.39 -1.18 20.34
CA VAL A 191 10.48 -0.52 21.06
C VAL A 191 11.49 0.07 20.09
N ASP A 192 12.18 -0.75 19.32
CA ASP A 192 13.14 -0.34 18.29
C ASP A 192 12.84 -0.90 16.89
N ASP A 193 11.77 -1.70 16.75
CA ASP A 193 11.16 -2.14 15.50
C ASP A 193 9.70 -1.66 15.46
N LEU A 194 9.46 -0.52 14.81
CA LEU A 194 8.19 0.20 14.85
C LEU A 194 7.42 0.04 13.53
N PRO A 195 6.23 -0.59 13.55
CA PRO A 195 5.32 -0.57 12.42
C PRO A 195 4.68 0.81 12.29
N LEU A 196 4.70 1.39 11.10
CA LEU A 196 4.09 2.68 10.80
C LEU A 196 3.17 2.54 9.57
N ILE A 197 1.87 2.37 9.81
CA ILE A 197 0.84 2.44 8.77
C ILE A 197 0.44 3.90 8.64
N VAL A 198 0.86 4.55 7.56
CA VAL A 198 0.60 5.98 7.33
C VAL A 198 -0.56 6.12 6.35
N GLN A 199 -1.57 6.86 6.77
CA GLN A 199 -2.77 7.14 5.99
C GLN A 199 -3.12 8.63 6.08
N ASP A 200 -3.98 9.08 5.17
CA ASP A 200 -4.58 10.41 5.22
C ASP A 200 -6.11 10.30 5.26
N LYS A 201 -6.75 11.20 6.01
CA LYS A 201 -8.19 11.20 6.22
C LYS A 201 -8.76 12.60 6.08
N ASN A 202 -9.99 12.71 5.58
CA ASN A 202 -10.85 13.88 5.72
C ASN A 202 -11.98 13.54 6.68
N LEU A 203 -12.37 14.52 7.46
CA LEU A 203 -13.56 14.47 8.32
C LEU A 203 -14.50 15.59 7.91
N ASP A 204 -15.79 15.30 7.86
CA ASP A 204 -16.81 16.31 7.60
C ASP A 204 -17.12 17.16 8.86
N ASP A 205 -18.06 18.10 8.75
CA ASP A 205 -18.46 18.98 9.86
C ASP A 205 -19.11 18.21 11.05
N ASP A 206 -19.61 17.00 10.79
CA ASP A 206 -20.17 16.10 11.80
C ASP A 206 -19.10 15.11 12.34
N GLY A 207 -17.83 15.22 11.89
CA GLY A 207 -16.69 14.39 12.30
C GLY A 207 -16.74 12.94 11.78
N GLU A 208 -17.52 12.69 10.75
CA GLU A 208 -17.52 11.42 10.04
C GLU A 208 -16.45 11.40 8.93
N LEU A 209 -16.05 10.21 8.48
CA LEU A 209 -15.09 10.07 7.38
C LEU A 209 -15.69 10.61 6.08
N ASP A 210 -15.03 11.60 5.50
CA ASP A 210 -15.42 12.22 4.23
C ASP A 210 -14.58 11.66 3.08
N MET A 211 -15.22 10.95 2.18
CA MET A 211 -14.63 10.40 0.96
C MET A 211 -14.86 11.29 -0.27
N SER A 212 -15.34 12.52 -0.09
CA SER A 212 -15.50 13.44 -1.21
C SER A 212 -14.16 13.79 -1.85
N GLU A 213 -14.16 13.80 -3.16
CA GLU A 213 -12.97 14.05 -3.96
C GLU A 213 -12.97 15.45 -4.54
N SER A 214 -11.77 16.03 -4.66
CA SER A 214 -11.62 17.28 -5.41
C SER A 214 -11.96 17.05 -6.89
N PHE A 215 -12.75 17.95 -7.49
CA PHE A 215 -13.04 17.93 -8.93
C PHE A 215 -11.79 17.79 -9.84
N PHE A 216 -10.64 18.22 -9.35
CA PHE A 216 -9.36 18.14 -10.07
C PHE A 216 -8.48 16.95 -9.67
N ALA A 217 -8.86 16.20 -8.61
CA ALA A 217 -8.13 15.02 -8.16
C ALA A 217 -8.69 13.77 -8.84
N SER A 218 -8.11 13.37 -9.95
CA SER A 218 -8.47 12.12 -10.61
C SER A 218 -7.95 10.87 -9.88
N ALA A 219 -7.08 11.06 -8.89
CA ALA A 219 -6.43 9.96 -8.17
C ALA A 219 -7.29 9.34 -7.07
N GLY A 220 -8.41 9.96 -6.66
CA GLY A 220 -9.22 9.55 -5.52
C GLY A 220 -9.09 10.49 -4.32
N VAL A 221 -9.42 9.98 -3.13
CA VAL A 221 -9.43 10.79 -1.90
C VAL A 221 -8.00 11.14 -1.48
N ILE A 222 -7.78 12.44 -1.30
CA ILE A 222 -6.56 13.01 -0.72
C ILE A 222 -6.98 13.73 0.56
N GLY A 223 -6.55 13.22 1.70
CA GLY A 223 -6.94 13.70 3.02
C GLY A 223 -6.07 14.84 3.57
N GLU A 224 -6.62 15.66 4.45
CA GLU A 224 -5.90 16.77 5.10
C GLU A 224 -5.26 16.36 6.43
N THR A 225 -5.80 15.34 7.09
CA THR A 225 -5.31 14.83 8.38
C THR A 225 -4.47 13.58 8.18
N ILE A 226 -3.19 13.66 8.53
CA ILE A 226 -2.30 12.49 8.49
C ILE A 226 -2.45 11.69 9.79
N VAL A 227 -2.68 10.40 9.65
CA VAL A 227 -2.78 9.45 10.77
C VAL A 227 -1.72 8.36 10.64
N VAL A 228 -1.08 8.02 11.74
CA VAL A 228 -0.13 6.91 11.82
C VAL A 228 -0.65 5.88 12.80
N ASN A 229 -0.83 4.66 12.34
CA ASN A 229 -1.48 3.60 13.12
C ASN A 229 -2.84 4.04 13.72
N GLY A 230 -3.59 4.86 12.97
CA GLY A 230 -4.86 5.44 13.41
C GLY A 230 -4.75 6.62 14.37
N THR A 231 -3.56 7.11 14.70
CA THR A 231 -3.33 8.25 15.61
C THR A 231 -2.98 9.50 14.79
N PRO A 232 -3.76 10.60 14.88
CA PRO A 232 -3.42 11.89 14.26
C PRO A 232 -2.27 12.56 14.99
N GLY A 233 -1.26 13.06 14.26
CA GLY A 233 -0.13 13.80 14.80
C GLY A 233 0.59 13.12 15.97
N PRO A 234 1.01 11.85 15.87
CA PRO A 234 1.57 11.14 17.01
C PRO A 234 3.01 11.53 17.29
N TYR A 235 3.43 11.25 18.54
CA TYR A 235 4.85 11.16 18.88
C TYR A 235 5.22 9.74 19.29
N ALA A 236 6.49 9.37 19.07
CA ALA A 236 7.09 8.13 19.56
C ALA A 236 8.28 8.43 20.47
N ASP A 237 8.30 7.80 21.65
CA ASP A 237 9.45 7.84 22.52
C ASP A 237 10.51 6.84 22.01
N VAL A 238 11.77 7.28 21.93
CA VAL A 238 12.90 6.50 21.47
C VAL A 238 13.86 6.27 22.63
N THR A 239 14.18 5.00 22.90
CA THR A 239 15.07 4.59 24.00
C THR A 239 16.37 3.97 23.55
N THR A 240 16.55 3.74 22.25
CA THR A 240 17.72 3.11 21.63
C THR A 240 18.39 4.05 20.63
N GLU A 241 19.68 3.87 20.34
CA GLU A 241 20.41 4.70 19.37
C GLU A 241 19.97 4.51 17.93
N ALA A 242 19.39 3.35 17.58
CA ALA A 242 18.87 3.07 16.25
C ALA A 242 17.47 2.47 16.35
N VAL A 243 16.59 2.87 15.42
CA VAL A 243 15.22 2.36 15.31
C VAL A 243 14.97 1.92 13.88
N ARG A 244 14.40 0.73 13.70
CA ARG A 244 13.85 0.23 12.44
C ARG A 244 12.42 0.72 12.32
N LEU A 245 12.12 1.43 11.24
CA LEU A 245 10.76 1.83 10.90
C LEU A 245 10.29 0.97 9.73
N ARG A 246 9.18 0.25 9.95
CA ARG A 246 8.48 -0.50 8.90
C ARG A 246 7.38 0.40 8.34
N LEU A 247 7.71 1.12 7.28
CA LEU A 247 6.83 2.08 6.64
C LEU A 247 5.88 1.36 5.69
N LEU A 248 4.58 1.55 5.87
CA LEU A 248 3.53 1.18 4.92
C LEU A 248 2.79 2.44 4.50
N ASN A 249 2.73 2.72 3.21
CA ASN A 249 1.78 3.68 2.69
C ASN A 249 0.40 3.00 2.57
N GLY A 250 -0.44 3.18 3.57
CA GLY A 250 -1.81 2.66 3.62
C GLY A 250 -2.87 3.66 3.17
N ALA A 251 -2.49 4.75 2.49
CA ALA A 251 -3.40 5.73 1.93
C ALA A 251 -4.15 5.19 0.71
N ASN A 252 -5.33 5.75 0.44
CA ASN A 252 -6.12 5.38 -0.73
C ASN A 252 -5.49 5.82 -2.06
N ALA A 253 -4.83 7.00 -2.06
CA ALA A 253 -4.35 7.62 -3.28
C ALA A 253 -3.04 8.41 -3.13
N ARG A 254 -2.75 8.95 -1.94
CA ARG A 254 -1.62 9.83 -1.70
C ARG A 254 -0.30 9.06 -1.68
N PRO A 255 0.68 9.36 -2.55
CA PRO A 255 2.05 8.95 -2.33
C PRO A 255 2.71 9.82 -1.24
N PHE A 256 3.50 9.21 -0.36
CA PHE A 256 4.31 9.90 0.63
C PHE A 256 5.79 9.85 0.25
N THR A 257 6.49 10.97 0.41
CA THR A 257 7.96 11.05 0.31
C THR A 257 8.53 11.25 1.70
N PHE A 258 8.83 10.17 2.39
CA PHE A 258 9.32 10.16 3.75
C PHE A 258 10.72 10.75 3.85
N ALA A 259 10.89 11.80 4.65
CA ALA A 259 12.15 12.47 4.92
C ALA A 259 12.17 13.02 6.35
N PHE A 260 13.33 13.11 6.99
CA PHE A 260 13.44 13.75 8.29
C PHE A 260 13.57 15.27 8.15
N ALA A 261 12.91 16.00 9.04
CA ALA A 261 12.83 17.47 9.00
C ALA A 261 14.19 18.18 9.07
N ASP A 262 15.20 17.53 9.64
CA ASP A 262 16.56 18.03 9.76
C ASP A 262 17.48 17.59 8.60
N GLY A 263 16.96 16.80 7.65
CA GLY A 263 17.68 16.34 6.47
C GLY A 263 18.71 15.26 6.75
N ARG A 264 18.56 14.51 7.85
CA ARG A 264 19.44 13.38 8.15
C ARG A 264 19.23 12.22 7.18
N ASP A 265 20.31 11.50 6.90
CA ASP A 265 20.24 10.23 6.18
C ASP A 265 19.66 9.12 7.08
N PHE A 266 19.10 8.11 6.43
CA PHE A 266 18.71 6.81 6.99
C PHE A 266 19.16 5.69 6.05
N ASP A 267 19.27 4.47 6.58
CA ASP A 267 19.58 3.29 5.79
C ASP A 267 18.28 2.58 5.37
N LEU A 268 17.94 2.58 4.07
CA LEU A 268 16.90 1.69 3.54
C LEU A 268 17.47 0.27 3.52
N ILE A 269 16.82 -0.64 4.26
CA ILE A 269 17.26 -2.03 4.43
C ILE A 269 16.34 -3.04 3.75
N GLY A 270 15.10 -2.67 3.43
CA GLY A 270 14.12 -3.57 2.82
C GLY A 270 13.10 -2.82 1.97
N THR A 271 12.51 -3.54 1.03
CA THR A 271 11.40 -3.13 0.16
C THR A 271 10.22 -4.09 0.34
N ASP A 272 9.21 -4.02 -0.51
CA ASP A 272 7.95 -4.80 -0.39
C ASP A 272 8.20 -6.29 -0.14
N GLY A 273 9.11 -6.90 -0.89
CA GLY A 273 9.33 -8.34 -0.89
C GLY A 273 10.49 -8.81 0.00
N GLY A 274 11.09 -7.93 0.82
CA GLY A 274 12.10 -8.31 1.78
C GLY A 274 13.34 -7.43 1.81
N LEU A 275 14.39 -7.91 2.48
CA LEU A 275 15.63 -7.17 2.64
C LEU A 275 16.34 -6.94 1.31
N LEU A 276 17.00 -5.80 1.21
CA LEU A 276 17.96 -5.50 0.14
C LEU A 276 19.23 -6.33 0.29
N GLU A 277 20.04 -6.42 -0.75
CA GLU A 277 21.35 -7.06 -0.69
C GLU A 277 22.30 -6.30 0.24
N THR A 278 22.27 -4.97 0.16
CA THR A 278 23.05 -4.05 0.98
C THR A 278 22.20 -2.86 1.38
N PRO A 279 22.45 -2.20 2.54
CA PRO A 279 21.70 -1.00 2.90
C PRO A 279 21.97 0.12 1.89
N VAL A 280 20.97 0.94 1.65
CA VAL A 280 21.05 2.12 0.77
C VAL A 280 20.84 3.37 1.60
N ALA A 281 21.89 4.18 1.76
CA ALA A 281 21.79 5.47 2.44
C ALA A 281 20.98 6.45 1.60
N MET A 282 19.94 7.04 2.20
CA MET A 282 18.99 7.95 1.57
C MET A 282 18.59 9.05 2.55
N ASP A 283 18.21 10.22 2.01
CA ASP A 283 17.61 11.33 2.76
C ASP A 283 16.09 11.43 2.55
N ALA A 284 15.57 10.74 1.53
CA ALA A 284 14.14 10.67 1.24
C ALA A 284 13.76 9.36 0.57
N LEU A 285 12.55 8.81 0.88
CA LEU A 285 11.98 7.62 0.30
C LEU A 285 10.53 7.87 -0.11
N GLN A 286 10.24 7.84 -1.41
CA GLN A 286 8.86 7.88 -1.90
C GLN A 286 8.26 6.47 -1.89
N LEU A 287 7.06 6.34 -1.30
CA LEU A 287 6.21 5.16 -1.36
C LEU A 287 4.83 5.57 -1.90
N SER A 288 4.35 4.90 -2.93
CA SER A 288 2.98 5.00 -3.41
C SER A 288 2.04 4.10 -2.59
N PRO A 289 0.70 4.24 -2.69
CA PRO A 289 -0.23 3.37 -1.98
C PRO A 289 0.09 1.89 -2.17
N GLY A 290 0.12 1.13 -1.07
CA GLY A 290 0.46 -0.29 -1.06
C GLY A 290 1.96 -0.60 -0.96
N GLU A 291 2.86 0.32 -1.28
CA GLU A 291 4.31 0.09 -1.14
C GLU A 291 4.76 0.11 0.32
N ARG A 292 5.79 -0.68 0.61
CA ARG A 292 6.46 -0.76 1.92
C ARG A 292 7.94 -0.46 1.77
N GLY A 293 8.50 0.07 2.84
CA GLY A 293 9.94 0.26 2.97
C GLY A 293 10.37 0.09 4.42
N GLU A 294 11.50 -0.56 4.63
CA GLU A 294 12.09 -0.69 5.95
C GLU A 294 13.35 0.16 6.04
N ILE A 295 13.35 1.10 6.95
CA ILE A 295 14.49 2.00 7.16
C ILE A 295 15.03 1.87 8.58
N VAL A 296 16.34 2.07 8.74
CA VAL A 296 16.98 2.22 10.05
C VAL A 296 17.50 3.64 10.17
N VAL A 297 17.07 4.32 11.22
CA VAL A 297 17.46 5.69 11.53
C VAL A 297 18.13 5.75 12.89
N ARG A 298 19.13 6.65 13.06
CA ARG A 298 19.85 6.83 14.33
C ARG A 298 19.45 8.14 15.00
N PHE A 299 19.41 8.09 16.34
CA PHE A 299 19.04 9.20 17.20
C PHE A 299 20.17 9.57 18.17
N GLU A 300 20.24 10.85 18.52
CA GLU A 300 21.12 11.37 19.56
C GLU A 300 20.33 11.56 20.87
N PRO A 301 20.98 11.45 22.04
CA PRO A 301 20.30 11.64 23.32
C PRO A 301 19.60 13.00 23.45
N GLY A 302 18.34 12.99 23.88
CA GLY A 302 17.52 14.17 24.14
C GLY A 302 17.01 14.92 22.92
N GLU A 303 17.25 14.45 21.70
CA GLU A 303 16.77 15.12 20.48
C GLU A 303 15.29 14.90 20.23
N ARG A 304 14.73 15.80 19.43
CA ARG A 304 13.40 15.66 18.85
C ARG A 304 13.51 15.90 17.35
N VAL A 305 12.93 15.01 16.57
CA VAL A 305 12.93 15.13 15.12
C VAL A 305 11.62 14.65 14.54
N VAL A 306 11.14 15.34 13.51
CA VAL A 306 9.90 15.00 12.80
C VAL A 306 10.24 14.24 11.54
N LEU A 307 9.59 13.10 11.33
CA LEU A 307 9.45 12.48 10.03
C LEU A 307 8.30 13.17 9.31
N ARG A 308 8.52 13.61 8.08
CA ARG A 308 7.54 14.28 7.24
C ARG A 308 7.40 13.62 5.89
N SER A 309 6.40 14.02 5.12
CA SER A 309 6.36 13.83 3.68
C SER A 309 6.74 15.14 2.99
N ASP A 310 7.79 15.10 2.20
CA ASP A 310 8.16 16.16 1.28
C ASP A 310 7.40 16.02 -0.05
N PRO A 311 7.44 17.00 -0.97
CA PRO A 311 6.77 16.92 -2.25
C PRO A 311 7.06 15.63 -3.01
N SER A 312 6.00 14.96 -3.46
CA SER A 312 6.05 13.67 -4.15
C SER A 312 6.06 13.85 -5.66
N ASP A 313 6.67 12.92 -6.37
CA ASP A 313 6.79 12.94 -7.82
C ASP A 313 5.52 12.39 -8.51
N THR A 314 4.40 13.09 -8.31
CA THR A 314 3.11 12.71 -8.93
C THR A 314 2.86 13.42 -10.26
N GLY A 315 3.60 14.50 -10.56
CA GLY A 315 3.30 15.38 -11.68
C GLY A 315 1.99 16.17 -11.55
N ASN A 316 1.19 15.94 -10.50
CA ASN A 316 -0.11 16.56 -10.28
C ASN A 316 -0.24 17.17 -8.88
N VAL A 317 -0.42 18.48 -8.83
CA VAL A 317 -0.58 19.21 -7.56
C VAL A 317 -1.84 18.80 -6.78
N PHE A 318 -2.90 18.39 -7.47
CA PHE A 318 -4.14 17.93 -6.84
C PHE A 318 -4.09 16.49 -6.36
N ALA A 319 -3.04 15.76 -6.70
CA ALA A 319 -2.74 14.42 -6.19
C ALA A 319 -1.65 14.45 -5.09
N GLY A 320 -1.51 15.57 -4.39
CA GLY A 320 -0.55 15.72 -3.29
C GLY A 320 0.91 15.96 -3.72
N GLY A 321 1.18 16.20 -5.02
CA GLY A 321 2.55 16.28 -5.55
C GLY A 321 3.39 17.45 -5.02
N GLN A 322 2.79 18.43 -4.37
CA GLN A 322 3.50 19.56 -3.75
C GLN A 322 3.24 19.69 -2.25
N ASP A 323 2.62 18.69 -1.66
CA ASP A 323 2.28 18.71 -0.24
C ASP A 323 3.54 18.53 0.63
N ARG A 324 3.51 19.17 1.79
CA ARG A 324 4.53 19.06 2.83
C ARG A 324 3.82 18.77 4.15
N LEU A 325 4.01 17.57 4.66
CA LEU A 325 3.19 17.07 5.73
C LEU A 325 4.05 16.59 6.89
N ASP A 326 3.87 17.15 8.08
CA ASP A 326 4.43 16.58 9.29
C ASP A 326 3.63 15.30 9.65
N ILE A 327 4.35 14.17 9.89
CA ILE A 327 3.75 12.84 10.07
C ILE A 327 3.83 12.38 11.52
N ILE A 328 5.04 12.34 12.11
CA ILE A 328 5.30 11.85 13.46
C ILE A 328 6.55 12.54 14.05
N GLU A 329 6.51 12.87 15.35
CA GLU A 329 7.66 13.36 16.10
C GLU A 329 8.31 12.23 16.90
N PHE A 330 9.61 12.00 16.71
CA PHE A 330 10.42 11.10 17.54
C PHE A 330 11.06 11.88 18.68
N ARG A 331 11.00 11.33 19.90
CA ARG A 331 11.51 11.93 21.14
C ARG A 331 12.53 11.00 21.77
N ALA A 332 13.80 11.27 21.53
CA ALA A 332 14.88 10.48 22.11
C ALA A 332 15.07 10.78 23.61
N ALA A 333 15.22 9.71 24.40
CA ALA A 333 15.55 9.83 25.81
C ALA A 333 16.92 10.48 26.03
N GLU A 334 17.15 11.07 27.21
CA GLU A 334 18.43 11.65 27.62
C GLU A 334 19.58 10.60 27.69
N GLN A 335 19.23 9.32 27.73
CA GLN A 335 20.15 8.20 27.66
C GLN A 335 19.51 7.16 26.73
N LEU A 336 20.28 6.77 25.72
CA LEU A 336 19.88 5.75 24.75
C LEU A 336 20.67 4.48 24.98
N ASP A 337 20.00 3.35 24.85
CA ASP A 337 20.65 2.05 24.84
C ASP A 337 21.44 1.91 23.52
N PRO A 338 22.69 1.41 23.57
CA PRO A 338 23.51 1.27 22.39
C PRO A 338 22.89 0.30 21.37
N SER A 339 22.91 0.70 20.11
CA SER A 339 22.50 -0.16 18.99
C SER A 339 23.66 -0.49 18.08
N PRO A 340 23.75 -1.71 17.53
CA PRO A 340 24.74 -2.05 16.53
C PRO A 340 24.59 -1.18 15.26
N ARG A 341 25.58 -1.21 14.40
CA ARG A 341 25.47 -0.65 13.05
C ARG A 341 24.76 -1.63 12.14
N VAL A 342 23.99 -1.09 11.19
CA VAL A 342 23.42 -1.89 10.12
C VAL A 342 24.55 -2.65 9.40
N PRO A 343 24.43 -3.97 9.20
CA PRO A 343 25.43 -4.75 8.48
C PRO A 343 25.57 -4.29 7.02
N ASP A 344 26.79 -4.36 6.47
CA ASP A 344 27.06 -4.02 5.07
C ASP A 344 26.40 -5.02 4.09
N GLN A 345 26.11 -6.25 4.52
CA GLN A 345 25.42 -7.29 3.76
C GLN A 345 24.17 -7.71 4.55
N LEU A 346 23.00 -7.66 3.90
CA LEU A 346 21.71 -7.96 4.53
C LEU A 346 21.13 -9.28 4.05
N ALA A 347 21.04 -9.48 2.74
CA ALA A 347 20.46 -10.68 2.15
C ALA A 347 21.18 -11.09 0.86
N GLU A 348 20.88 -12.29 0.39
CA GLU A 348 21.12 -12.65 -1.00
C GLU A 348 19.84 -12.35 -1.80
N VAL A 349 19.96 -11.49 -2.82
CA VAL A 349 18.87 -11.16 -3.73
C VAL A 349 19.20 -11.75 -5.10
N PRO A 350 18.76 -12.98 -5.40
CA PRO A 350 19.01 -13.61 -6.70
C PRO A 350 18.44 -12.74 -7.82
N ARG A 351 19.26 -12.42 -8.82
CA ARG A 351 18.82 -11.67 -9.98
C ARG A 351 18.21 -12.63 -11.00
N LEU A 352 17.00 -12.30 -11.44
CA LEU A 352 16.39 -12.99 -12.56
C LEU A 352 17.09 -12.57 -13.86
N ASP A 353 17.39 -13.55 -14.73
CA ASP A 353 18.05 -13.27 -16.00
C ASP A 353 16.99 -12.98 -17.08
N PRO A 354 17.04 -11.82 -17.75
CA PRO A 354 16.13 -11.52 -18.83
C PRO A 354 16.19 -12.52 -20.00
N GLU A 355 17.31 -13.24 -20.17
CA GLU A 355 17.44 -14.28 -21.21
C GLU A 355 16.59 -15.52 -20.89
N ASP A 356 16.19 -15.72 -19.62
CA ASP A 356 15.30 -16.80 -19.20
C ASP A 356 13.80 -16.48 -19.43
N ALA A 357 13.46 -15.25 -19.84
CA ALA A 357 12.08 -14.86 -20.05
C ALA A 357 11.46 -15.60 -21.24
N SER A 358 10.38 -16.32 -20.97
CA SER A 358 9.62 -17.09 -21.97
C SER A 358 8.61 -16.22 -22.72
N GLU A 359 8.17 -15.11 -22.12
CA GLU A 359 7.18 -14.20 -22.68
C GLU A 359 7.46 -12.74 -22.25
N GLU A 360 7.11 -11.79 -23.12
CA GLU A 360 7.09 -10.36 -22.82
C GLU A 360 5.68 -9.80 -23.03
N ARG A 361 5.11 -9.15 -21.99
CA ARG A 361 3.78 -8.55 -22.02
C ARG A 361 3.85 -7.05 -21.87
N SER A 362 2.80 -6.35 -22.31
CA SER A 362 2.70 -4.90 -22.21
C SER A 362 1.36 -4.48 -21.62
N PHE A 363 1.41 -3.66 -20.56
CA PHE A 363 0.26 -3.11 -19.88
C PHE A 363 0.29 -1.59 -19.95
N ARG A 364 -0.80 -1.02 -20.41
CA ARG A 364 -0.98 0.42 -20.57
C ARG A 364 -2.13 0.88 -19.69
N LEU A 365 -1.81 1.69 -18.67
CA LEU A 365 -2.78 2.23 -17.72
C LEU A 365 -3.24 3.61 -18.22
N SER A 366 -4.55 3.80 -18.34
CA SER A 366 -5.18 5.09 -18.67
C SER A 366 -6.69 5.05 -18.41
N ASP A 367 -7.28 6.16 -17.99
CA ASP A 367 -8.73 6.34 -17.88
C ASP A 367 -9.41 5.18 -17.09
N SER A 368 -8.87 4.82 -15.93
CA SER A 368 -9.31 3.70 -15.08
C SER A 368 -9.35 2.33 -15.79
N THR A 369 -8.54 2.14 -16.84
CA THR A 369 -8.45 0.89 -17.62
C THR A 369 -7.02 0.37 -17.73
N ILE A 370 -6.86 -0.93 -17.96
CA ILE A 370 -5.61 -1.56 -18.39
C ILE A 370 -5.79 -2.06 -19.84
N ASN A 371 -4.94 -1.61 -20.76
CA ASN A 371 -5.04 -1.90 -22.18
C ASN A 371 -6.40 -1.51 -22.82
N GLY A 372 -7.08 -0.50 -22.23
CA GLY A 372 -8.40 -0.06 -22.66
C GLY A 372 -9.55 -0.98 -22.26
N LEU A 373 -9.32 -1.86 -21.30
CA LEU A 373 -10.32 -2.76 -20.73
C LEU A 373 -10.49 -2.45 -19.24
N GLU A 374 -11.74 -2.38 -18.81
CA GLU A 374 -12.11 -2.40 -17.39
C GLU A 374 -12.17 -3.85 -16.90
N MET A 375 -12.09 -4.03 -15.58
CA MET A 375 -12.21 -5.34 -14.95
C MET A 375 -13.51 -6.04 -15.39
N ASP A 376 -13.37 -7.32 -15.69
CA ASP A 376 -14.47 -8.24 -15.98
C ASP A 376 -14.22 -9.53 -15.20
N MET A 377 -15.04 -9.77 -14.19
CA MET A 377 -14.91 -10.89 -13.27
C MET A 377 -14.93 -12.28 -13.95
N GLU A 378 -15.46 -12.37 -15.17
CA GLU A 378 -15.56 -13.62 -15.93
C GLU A 378 -14.41 -13.81 -16.94
N ARG A 379 -13.60 -12.75 -17.18
CA ARG A 379 -12.55 -12.75 -18.19
C ARG A 379 -11.20 -13.05 -17.56
N VAL A 380 -10.49 -14.04 -18.07
CA VAL A 380 -9.05 -14.21 -17.80
C VAL A 380 -8.28 -13.38 -18.83
N ASP A 381 -7.57 -12.34 -18.35
CA ASP A 381 -6.82 -11.45 -19.23
C ASP A 381 -5.51 -12.09 -19.69
N GLU A 382 -4.81 -12.76 -18.76
CA GLU A 382 -3.51 -13.38 -19.03
C GLU A 382 -3.46 -14.82 -18.49
N VAL A 383 -2.73 -15.68 -19.19
CA VAL A 383 -2.45 -17.05 -18.75
C VAL A 383 -0.94 -17.22 -18.71
N VAL A 384 -0.45 -17.71 -17.58
CA VAL A 384 0.98 -17.88 -17.32
C VAL A 384 1.24 -19.32 -16.93
N GLU A 385 2.33 -19.91 -17.39
CA GLU A 385 2.74 -21.27 -16.98
C GLU A 385 3.53 -21.23 -15.67
N ALA A 386 3.28 -22.19 -14.80
CA ALA A 386 4.04 -22.35 -13.56
C ALA A 386 5.54 -22.53 -13.84
N GLY A 387 6.38 -21.83 -13.09
CA GLY A 387 7.82 -21.81 -13.27
C GLY A 387 8.34 -20.92 -14.40
N ALA A 388 7.43 -20.30 -15.19
CA ALA A 388 7.82 -19.35 -16.23
C ALA A 388 8.44 -18.08 -15.64
N THR A 389 9.44 -17.54 -16.31
CA THR A 389 9.92 -16.18 -16.10
C THR A 389 9.36 -15.31 -17.20
N GLU A 390 8.75 -14.20 -16.85
CA GLU A 390 8.19 -13.24 -17.82
C GLU A 390 8.69 -11.82 -17.57
N ILE A 391 8.68 -11.00 -18.62
CA ILE A 391 8.95 -9.56 -18.53
C ILE A 391 7.66 -8.82 -18.84
N TRP A 392 7.21 -8.00 -17.88
CA TRP A 392 6.04 -7.16 -18.03
C TRP A 392 6.45 -5.69 -18.15
N THR A 393 6.10 -5.06 -19.28
CA THR A 393 6.33 -3.65 -19.51
C THR A 393 5.08 -2.86 -19.18
N VAL A 394 5.15 -2.04 -18.14
CA VAL A 394 4.01 -1.27 -17.65
C VAL A 394 4.22 0.20 -17.94
N THR A 395 3.20 0.89 -18.45
CA THR A 395 3.29 2.30 -18.83
C THR A 395 2.06 3.07 -18.33
N ASN A 396 2.30 4.14 -17.58
CA ASN A 396 1.31 5.17 -17.31
C ASN A 396 1.14 6.03 -18.58
N ALA A 397 -0.02 5.99 -19.19
CA ALA A 397 -0.27 6.54 -20.52
C ALA A 397 -1.11 7.82 -20.51
N ASP A 398 -1.58 8.26 -19.35
CA ASP A 398 -2.28 9.53 -19.18
C ASP A 398 -1.56 10.43 -18.17
N GLY A 399 -2.21 11.41 -17.61
CA GLY A 399 -1.63 12.31 -16.61
C GLY A 399 -2.03 11.95 -15.18
N GLY A 400 -2.63 10.77 -14.96
CA GLY A 400 -3.07 10.28 -13.66
C GLY A 400 -1.92 9.80 -12.78
N SER A 401 -2.19 9.70 -11.49
CA SER A 401 -1.29 9.10 -10.52
C SER A 401 -1.52 7.59 -10.50
N HIS A 402 -0.62 6.82 -11.08
CA HIS A 402 -0.73 5.37 -11.15
C HIS A 402 0.48 4.68 -10.57
N ASN A 403 0.23 3.55 -9.95
CA ASN A 403 1.21 2.52 -9.65
C ASN A 403 0.73 1.17 -10.23
N PHE A 404 1.49 0.12 -10.04
CA PHE A 404 1.12 -1.20 -10.54
C PHE A 404 1.50 -2.25 -9.51
N HIS A 405 0.51 -3.02 -9.10
CA HIS A 405 0.63 -4.15 -8.17
C HIS A 405 0.31 -5.45 -8.89
N VAL A 406 1.00 -6.52 -8.49
CA VAL A 406 0.78 -7.90 -8.98
C VAL A 406 0.67 -8.83 -7.79
N HIS A 407 -0.41 -9.59 -7.72
CA HIS A 407 -0.65 -10.60 -6.69
C HIS A 407 0.26 -11.82 -6.85
N ASP A 408 0.42 -12.61 -5.78
CA ASP A 408 1.23 -13.83 -5.68
C ASP A 408 2.72 -13.61 -5.88
N VAL A 409 3.16 -13.02 -7.01
CA VAL A 409 4.56 -12.94 -7.36
C VAL A 409 5.20 -11.61 -6.96
N GLN A 410 6.47 -11.68 -6.58
CA GLN A 410 7.32 -10.51 -6.48
C GLN A 410 8.14 -10.38 -7.75
N PHE A 411 8.39 -9.14 -8.15
CA PHE A 411 9.17 -8.81 -9.33
C PHE A 411 10.44 -8.03 -8.96
N GLN A 412 11.34 -7.96 -9.91
CA GLN A 412 12.47 -7.04 -9.90
C GLN A 412 12.29 -6.01 -11.01
N VAL A 413 12.61 -4.75 -10.72
CA VAL A 413 12.64 -3.70 -11.74
C VAL A 413 13.89 -3.88 -12.60
N LEU A 414 13.72 -4.22 -13.87
CA LEU A 414 14.82 -4.38 -14.81
C LEU A 414 15.35 -3.02 -15.26
N ASP A 415 14.46 -2.16 -15.72
CA ASP A 415 14.78 -0.80 -16.13
C ASP A 415 13.56 0.11 -16.09
N ILE A 416 13.82 1.42 -16.08
CA ILE A 416 12.85 2.49 -16.20
C ILE A 416 13.23 3.32 -17.42
N ASP A 417 12.43 3.26 -18.48
CA ASP A 417 12.68 3.92 -19.76
C ASP A 417 14.09 3.60 -20.31
N GLY A 418 14.49 2.33 -20.25
CA GLY A 418 15.79 1.83 -20.69
C GLY A 418 16.99 2.21 -19.82
N ARG A 419 16.74 2.79 -18.62
CA ARG A 419 17.78 3.17 -17.65
C ARG A 419 17.78 2.18 -16.47
N GLU A 420 18.95 1.87 -15.98
CA GLU A 420 19.10 1.02 -14.78
C GLU A 420 18.32 1.61 -13.60
N PRO A 421 17.56 0.78 -12.83
CA PRO A 421 16.80 1.28 -11.69
C PRO A 421 17.74 1.81 -10.59
N PRO A 422 17.31 2.84 -9.85
CA PRO A 422 18.07 3.34 -8.71
C PRO A 422 18.22 2.25 -7.64
N PRO A 423 19.24 2.31 -6.76
CA PRO A 423 19.53 1.25 -5.79
C PRO A 423 18.36 0.83 -4.91
N HIS A 424 17.51 1.78 -4.49
CA HIS A 424 16.35 1.51 -3.65
C HIS A 424 15.22 0.72 -4.35
N LEU A 425 15.23 0.60 -5.68
CA LEU A 425 14.29 -0.22 -6.44
C LEU A 425 14.88 -1.56 -6.91
N ARG A 426 16.07 -1.95 -6.41
CA ARG A 426 16.74 -3.19 -6.82
C ARG A 426 16.42 -4.40 -5.94
N GLY A 427 15.54 -4.26 -4.94
CA GLY A 427 15.01 -5.35 -4.14
C GLY A 427 13.86 -6.10 -4.83
N TRP A 428 13.27 -7.02 -4.10
CA TRP A 428 12.02 -7.64 -4.46
C TRP A 428 10.85 -6.69 -4.17
N LYS A 429 9.97 -6.51 -5.14
CA LYS A 429 8.81 -5.65 -5.04
C LYS A 429 7.56 -6.35 -5.57
N ASP A 430 6.41 -5.89 -5.12
CA ASP A 430 5.11 -6.29 -5.67
C ASP A 430 4.30 -5.08 -6.18
N THR A 431 4.72 -3.87 -5.83
CA THR A 431 4.08 -2.61 -6.21
C THR A 431 5.14 -1.63 -6.70
N VAL A 432 4.87 -0.90 -7.80
CA VAL A 432 5.80 0.09 -8.35
C VAL A 432 5.10 1.34 -8.84
N TRP A 433 5.65 2.52 -8.49
CA TRP A 433 5.17 3.80 -8.99
C TRP A 433 5.47 3.99 -10.47
N LEU A 434 4.51 4.53 -11.22
CA LEU A 434 4.60 4.75 -12.67
C LEU A 434 4.59 6.24 -13.00
N ARG A 435 5.73 6.79 -13.43
CA ARG A 435 5.78 8.13 -13.99
C ARG A 435 5.13 8.16 -15.37
N GLN A 436 4.47 9.29 -15.66
CA GLN A 436 3.82 9.46 -16.96
C GLN A 436 4.78 9.22 -18.13
N SER A 437 4.38 8.34 -19.04
CA SER A 437 5.10 8.02 -20.30
C SER A 437 6.51 7.43 -20.11
N GLU A 438 6.92 7.06 -18.89
CA GLU A 438 8.14 6.31 -18.65
C GLU A 438 7.79 4.82 -18.47
N PRO A 439 8.07 3.94 -19.44
CA PRO A 439 7.81 2.51 -19.29
C PRO A 439 8.72 1.90 -18.23
N VAL A 440 8.15 1.08 -17.36
CA VAL A 440 8.87 0.29 -16.38
C VAL A 440 8.84 -1.17 -16.79
N ARG A 441 10.01 -1.80 -16.92
CA ARG A 441 10.11 -3.23 -17.21
C ARG A 441 10.35 -4.00 -15.93
N LEU A 442 9.46 -4.93 -15.68
CA LEU A 442 9.43 -5.79 -14.50
C LEU A 442 9.76 -7.21 -14.94
N ILE A 443 10.66 -7.89 -14.24
CA ILE A 443 10.90 -9.32 -14.43
C ILE A 443 10.41 -10.09 -13.21
N MET A 444 9.66 -11.16 -13.42
CA MET A 444 9.12 -11.99 -12.36
C MET A 444 9.15 -13.46 -12.75
N ARG A 445 9.22 -14.32 -11.76
CA ARG A 445 9.12 -15.75 -11.94
C ARG A 445 7.90 -16.26 -11.21
N PHE A 446 6.97 -16.81 -11.97
CA PHE A 446 5.75 -17.38 -11.42
C PHE A 446 6.04 -18.67 -10.66
N GLY A 447 5.40 -18.80 -9.49
CA GLY A 447 5.63 -19.90 -8.58
C GLY A 447 4.96 -21.21 -9.03
N HIS A 448 4.70 -22.06 -8.06
CA HIS A 448 4.13 -23.40 -8.25
C HIS A 448 2.65 -23.50 -7.83
N HIS A 449 2.07 -22.40 -7.35
CA HIS A 449 0.65 -22.35 -7.02
C HIS A 449 -0.17 -22.23 -8.30
N THR A 450 -0.72 -23.35 -8.76
CA THR A 450 -1.47 -23.41 -10.02
C THR A 450 -2.95 -23.56 -9.76
N SER A 451 -3.77 -22.89 -10.58
CA SER A 451 -5.22 -23.05 -10.59
C SER A 451 -5.73 -22.88 -12.00
N THR A 452 -6.74 -23.70 -12.37
CA THR A 452 -7.51 -23.50 -13.60
C THR A 452 -8.86 -22.84 -13.34
N GLU A 453 -9.14 -22.47 -12.10
CA GLU A 453 -10.43 -21.91 -11.67
C GLU A 453 -10.26 -20.54 -11.02
N TRP A 454 -9.27 -20.36 -10.16
CA TRP A 454 -9.05 -19.16 -9.39
C TRP A 454 -7.95 -18.30 -10.00
N PRO A 455 -8.23 -17.04 -10.38
CA PRO A 455 -7.23 -16.09 -10.85
C PRO A 455 -6.58 -15.33 -9.71
N TYR A 456 -5.40 -14.76 -9.99
CA TYR A 456 -4.79 -13.65 -9.28
C TYR A 456 -5.04 -12.34 -10.01
N MET A 457 -4.85 -11.21 -9.30
CA MET A 457 -5.08 -9.88 -9.85
C MET A 457 -3.76 -9.17 -10.19
N PHE A 458 -3.84 -8.25 -11.14
CA PHE A 458 -2.90 -7.16 -11.32
C PHE A 458 -3.69 -5.87 -11.52
N HIS A 459 -3.27 -4.78 -10.87
CA HIS A 459 -4.07 -3.55 -10.88
C HIS A 459 -3.25 -2.30 -10.50
N CYS A 460 -3.83 -1.13 -10.71
CA CYS A 460 -3.38 0.09 -10.07
C CYS A 460 -3.80 0.08 -8.60
N HIS A 461 -2.88 0.27 -7.68
CA HIS A 461 -3.18 0.30 -6.25
C HIS A 461 -3.55 1.72 -5.73
N THR A 462 -3.90 2.64 -6.62
CA THR A 462 -4.72 3.80 -6.29
C THR A 462 -6.16 3.31 -6.20
N LEU A 463 -6.68 3.18 -4.97
CA LEU A 463 -7.85 2.33 -4.69
C LEU A 463 -9.11 2.73 -5.43
N ARG A 464 -9.29 4.03 -5.73
CA ARG A 464 -10.36 4.47 -6.61
C ARG A 464 -10.24 3.89 -8.02
N HIS A 465 -9.03 3.91 -8.60
CA HIS A 465 -8.83 3.36 -9.95
C HIS A 465 -9.06 1.85 -9.99
N GLU A 466 -8.67 1.14 -8.92
CA GLU A 466 -8.98 -0.27 -8.73
C GLU A 466 -10.51 -0.51 -8.73
N ASP A 467 -11.25 0.24 -7.89
CA ASP A 467 -12.71 0.14 -7.78
C ASP A 467 -13.43 0.51 -9.07
N GLU A 468 -12.89 1.45 -9.86
CA GLU A 468 -13.40 1.86 -11.17
C GLU A 468 -13.03 0.86 -12.30
N GLY A 469 -12.25 -0.19 -12.02
CA GLY A 469 -11.93 -1.26 -12.95
C GLY A 469 -10.53 -1.22 -13.57
N MET A 470 -9.58 -0.39 -13.08
CA MET A 470 -8.17 -0.45 -13.51
C MET A 470 -7.49 -1.69 -12.94
N MET A 471 -8.03 -2.83 -13.30
CA MET A 471 -7.64 -4.14 -12.83
C MET A 471 -7.82 -5.17 -13.94
N GLY A 472 -6.98 -6.19 -13.93
CA GLY A 472 -7.11 -7.39 -14.74
C GLY A 472 -6.76 -8.61 -13.90
N GLN A 473 -6.96 -9.79 -14.46
CA GLN A 473 -6.70 -11.03 -13.76
C GLN A 473 -5.93 -12.03 -14.62
N PHE A 474 -5.08 -12.80 -13.94
CA PHE A 474 -4.29 -13.83 -14.59
C PHE A 474 -4.42 -15.17 -13.87
N MET A 475 -4.26 -16.24 -14.62
CA MET A 475 -4.18 -17.60 -14.06
C MET A 475 -2.80 -18.20 -14.26
N VAL A 476 -2.27 -18.77 -13.19
CA VAL A 476 -1.06 -19.61 -13.25
C VAL A 476 -1.51 -21.05 -13.43
N VAL A 477 -1.11 -21.67 -14.54
CA VAL A 477 -1.53 -23.05 -14.89
C VAL A 477 -0.31 -23.96 -15.06
N GLU A 478 -0.51 -25.27 -14.94
CA GLU A 478 0.54 -26.21 -15.31
C GLU A 478 0.88 -26.10 -16.81
N PRO A 479 2.14 -26.33 -17.22
CA PRO A 479 2.53 -26.25 -18.61
C PRO A 479 1.62 -27.07 -19.54
N GLY A 480 1.02 -26.38 -20.52
CA GLY A 480 0.10 -26.97 -21.49
C GLY A 480 -1.35 -27.13 -21.02
N GLN A 481 -1.69 -26.64 -19.82
CA GLN A 481 -3.09 -26.53 -19.39
C GLN A 481 -3.73 -25.23 -19.89
N SER A 482 -5.05 -25.20 -19.89
CA SER A 482 -5.86 -24.03 -20.19
C SER A 482 -6.74 -23.67 -19.01
N PRO A 483 -7.07 -22.39 -18.82
CA PRO A 483 -8.04 -21.96 -17.83
C PRO A 483 -9.40 -22.66 -18.00
N GLY A 484 -10.03 -22.98 -16.89
CA GLY A 484 -11.44 -23.33 -16.81
C GLY A 484 -12.31 -22.08 -16.57
N PRO A 485 -13.61 -22.27 -16.36
CA PRO A 485 -14.49 -21.17 -15.97
C PRO A 485 -14.16 -20.74 -14.54
N ILE A 486 -14.15 -19.42 -14.32
CA ILE A 486 -14.00 -18.84 -12.99
C ILE A 486 -15.26 -19.18 -12.16
N PRO A 487 -15.14 -19.61 -10.90
CA PRO A 487 -16.28 -19.85 -10.04
C PRO A 487 -17.06 -18.55 -9.81
N HIS A 488 -18.36 -18.57 -10.11
CA HIS A 488 -19.23 -17.45 -9.78
C HIS A 488 -19.51 -17.47 -8.28
N ALA A 489 -19.30 -16.35 -7.60
CA ALA A 489 -19.94 -16.12 -6.32
C ALA A 489 -21.46 -16.01 -6.58
N GLU A 490 -22.25 -17.03 -6.22
CA GLU A 490 -23.71 -17.00 -6.38
C GLU A 490 -24.26 -15.82 -5.55
N GLY A 491 -24.66 -14.73 -6.19
CA GLY A 491 -25.52 -13.72 -5.60
C GLY A 491 -25.11 -12.27 -5.59
N HIS A 492 -24.66 -11.67 -6.69
CA HIS A 492 -24.79 -10.21 -6.85
C HIS A 492 -25.10 -9.83 -8.30
N GLU A 493 -26.38 -9.76 -8.64
CA GLU A 493 -26.83 -8.86 -9.70
C GLU A 493 -26.76 -7.43 -9.13
N HIS A 494 -25.72 -6.68 -9.47
CA HIS A 494 -25.71 -5.23 -9.24
C HIS A 494 -26.74 -4.59 -10.16
N GLU A 495 -27.89 -4.17 -9.60
CA GLU A 495 -28.77 -3.21 -10.28
C GLU A 495 -27.99 -1.86 -10.40
N HIS A 496 -27.70 -1.48 -11.63
CA HIS A 496 -27.14 -0.18 -12.02
C HIS A 496 -28.14 0.98 -11.86
#